data_c66234fd0c4cf08f1ca80fa17467cd71
#
_entry.id   c66234fd0c4cf08f1ca80fa17467cd71
#
_cell.length_a   1.000
_cell.length_b   1.000
_cell.length_c   1.000
_cell.angle_alpha   90.00
_cell.angle_beta   90.00
_cell.angle_gamma   90.00
#
_symmetry.space_group_name_H-M   'P 1'
#
loop_
_entity.id
_entity.type
_entity.pdbx_description
1 polymer ?
#
loop_
_entity_poly.entity_id
_entity_poly.type
_entity_poly.pdbx_seq_one_letter_code
_entity_poly.pdbx_strand_id
1 'polypeptide(L)'
;MMTACSPDTKQEPHRHEGEVVSKEENDHEEQTESAGRHKSEAVDKRQVIAKHLQEPWEIALVGNTFYISERNGSIVTVTMNGDVQTRKPVRFEKDLSHQPEAGLLGIAFPSDFQETKTAFAYYSYQENGAFFQRVVTIKESHDHWEETSVLLDKIPGGRYHQGGRIEIGPDQKLYVTTGDAAKPELSQELDSLAGKILRMNLDGSIPDDNPFGESYVYSYGHRNPQGLAWNSDHELYATEHGSNAYDEINKIEAGKNYGWPVIRGDEAANGMASPVLHSGEGTWAPSGMTYFAGYFYFASLRGESVRKFDPVNKTEEIMVSDVGRVRDVLATNEGLYIITNNTDGRGTPSKHDDQLIFIPLT
;
A
#
# COMPACT_ATOMS: atom_id res chain seq x y z
N MET A 1 -60.26 25.05 -0.27
CA MET A 1 -61.27 24.61 0.69
C MET A 1 -60.56 23.65 1.65
N MET A 2 -60.23 24.15 2.83
CA MET A 2 -60.67 23.70 4.13
C MET A 2 -59.98 22.44 4.59
N THR A 3 -59.10 22.57 5.49
CA THR A 3 -59.09 22.73 6.97
C THR A 3 -58.85 21.39 7.62
N ALA A 4 -57.76 21.21 8.33
CA ALA A 4 -57.49 21.38 9.74
C ALA A 4 -57.76 20.08 10.53
N CYS A 5 -57.10 19.59 11.52
CA CYS A 5 -56.44 20.08 12.71
C CYS A 5 -55.81 18.89 13.46
N SER A 6 -54.73 19.13 14.15
CA SER A 6 -54.28 18.34 15.31
C SER A 6 -55.23 18.49 16.52
N PRO A 7 -55.14 17.74 17.65
CA PRO A 7 -54.13 18.07 18.64
C PRO A 7 -53.59 16.96 19.57
N ASP A 8 -52.44 17.27 20.15
CA ASP A 8 -51.88 16.96 21.50
C ASP A 8 -52.63 16.07 22.51
N THR A 9 -51.88 15.21 23.20
CA THR A 9 -51.96 15.17 24.67
C THR A 9 -50.65 14.64 25.29
N LYS A 10 -50.08 15.44 26.15
CA LYS A 10 -49.02 15.17 27.16
C LYS A 10 -49.58 14.29 28.28
N GLN A 11 -48.78 13.45 28.89
CA GLN A 11 -48.80 13.18 30.34
C GLN A 11 -47.50 12.52 30.86
N GLU A 12 -46.71 13.23 31.63
CA GLU A 12 -45.86 12.76 32.77
C GLU A 12 -46.65 12.97 34.06
N PRO A 13 -46.13 12.64 35.28
CA PRO A 13 -45.27 11.55 35.77
C PRO A 13 -45.89 10.89 37.06
N HIS A 14 -45.36 9.78 37.55
CA HIS A 14 -45.49 9.39 38.94
C HIS A 14 -44.18 8.85 39.55
N ARG A 15 -43.69 9.60 40.55
CA ARG A 15 -42.73 9.16 41.57
C ARG A 15 -43.40 8.21 42.54
N HIS A 16 -42.66 7.21 43.06
CA HIS A 16 -42.80 6.71 44.42
C HIS A 16 -41.43 6.46 45.04
N GLU A 17 -41.25 7.03 46.19
CA GLU A 17 -40.15 6.90 47.14
C GLU A 17 -40.36 5.70 48.10
N GLY A 18 -39.23 5.26 48.67
CA GLY A 18 -39.16 4.50 49.93
C GLY A 18 -38.83 3.03 49.75
N GLU A 19 -37.72 2.46 50.24
CA GLU A 19 -37.32 2.41 51.63
C GLU A 19 -35.91 1.84 51.76
N VAL A 20 -35.16 2.31 52.71
CA VAL A 20 -33.80 1.91 53.09
C VAL A 20 -33.88 0.70 54.00
N VAL A 21 -33.18 -0.39 53.72
CA VAL A 21 -32.75 -1.37 54.72
C VAL A 21 -31.29 -1.74 54.52
N SER A 22 -30.51 -1.37 55.52
CA SER A 22 -29.12 -1.80 55.73
C SER A 22 -29.03 -3.26 56.17
N LYS A 23 -28.04 -4.02 55.61
CA LYS A 23 -27.30 -5.04 56.38
C LYS A 23 -26.06 -5.52 55.66
N GLU A 24 -24.95 -5.27 56.33
CA GLU A 24 -23.81 -6.11 56.67
C GLU A 24 -22.97 -6.79 55.54
N GLU A 25 -21.72 -6.43 55.66
CA GLU A 25 -20.48 -6.91 55.08
C GLU A 25 -20.38 -8.44 55.00
N ASN A 26 -19.86 -8.93 53.85
CA ASN A 26 -18.99 -10.09 53.83
C ASN A 26 -17.96 -9.93 52.69
N ASP A 27 -16.72 -9.76 53.13
CA ASP A 27 -15.51 -9.83 52.31
C ASP A 27 -15.40 -11.19 51.62
N HIS A 28 -15.37 -11.21 50.28
CA HIS A 28 -14.68 -12.21 49.49
C HIS A 28 -13.87 -11.48 48.41
N GLU A 29 -12.58 -11.42 48.65
CA GLU A 29 -11.58 -11.08 47.66
C GLU A 29 -11.63 -12.12 46.51
N GLU A 30 -12.25 -11.79 45.39
CA GLU A 30 -12.02 -12.41 44.12
C GLU A 30 -10.86 -11.71 43.44
N GLN A 31 -9.70 -12.36 43.44
CA GLN A 31 -8.57 -12.00 42.62
C GLN A 31 -8.96 -12.14 41.16
N THR A 32 -9.31 -11.03 40.51
CA THR A 32 -9.32 -10.94 39.04
C THR A 32 -7.88 -10.87 38.54
N GLU A 33 -7.35 -11.99 38.08
CA GLU A 33 -6.14 -12.01 37.25
C GLU A 33 -6.34 -11.07 36.05
N SER A 34 -5.68 -9.94 36.11
CA SER A 34 -5.50 -9.07 34.94
C SER A 34 -4.68 -9.85 33.91
N ALA A 35 -5.32 -10.24 32.82
CA ALA A 35 -4.63 -10.73 31.65
C ALA A 35 -3.66 -9.63 31.16
N GLY A 36 -2.40 -9.76 31.57
CA GLY A 36 -1.31 -8.92 31.13
C GLY A 36 -1.18 -9.10 29.60
N ARG A 37 -1.47 -8.02 28.85
CA ARG A 37 -1.04 -7.92 27.46
C ARG A 37 0.47 -8.10 27.43
N HIS A 38 0.92 -9.22 26.92
CA HIS A 38 2.31 -9.39 26.52
C HIS A 38 2.60 -8.38 25.39
N LYS A 39 3.14 -7.21 25.75
CA LYS A 39 3.85 -6.37 24.79
C LYS A 39 5.07 -7.17 24.33
N SER A 40 5.16 -7.46 23.06
CA SER A 40 6.35 -8.12 22.51
C SER A 40 7.57 -7.23 22.75
N GLU A 41 8.66 -7.78 23.25
CA GLU A 41 9.93 -7.09 23.53
C GLU A 41 10.56 -6.43 22.28
N ALA A 42 10.08 -6.76 21.08
CA ALA A 42 10.55 -6.16 19.81
C ALA A 42 10.23 -4.66 19.69
N VAL A 43 9.25 -4.13 20.44
CA VAL A 43 8.81 -2.73 20.37
C VAL A 43 9.83 -1.75 20.95
N ASP A 44 10.70 -2.17 21.86
CA ASP A 44 11.69 -1.31 22.54
C ASP A 44 12.99 -1.05 21.75
N LYS A 45 13.15 -1.65 20.56
CA LYS A 45 14.38 -1.50 19.76
C LYS A 45 14.19 -0.73 18.43
N ARG A 46 13.03 -0.11 18.22
CA ARG A 46 12.78 0.71 17.03
C ARG A 46 13.70 1.94 16.99
N GLN A 47 14.26 2.23 15.81
CA GLN A 47 15.09 3.40 15.59
C GLN A 47 14.50 4.27 14.47
N VAL A 48 14.24 5.54 14.75
CA VAL A 48 13.86 6.51 13.73
C VAL A 48 15.12 6.93 12.95
N ILE A 49 15.16 6.62 11.66
CA ILE A 49 16.28 6.90 10.76
C ILE A 49 16.11 8.28 10.08
N ALA A 50 14.88 8.60 9.65
CA ALA A 50 14.59 9.90 9.06
C ALA A 50 13.21 10.40 9.53
N LYS A 51 13.01 11.73 9.45
CA LYS A 51 11.79 12.43 9.90
C LYS A 51 11.35 13.43 8.85
N HIS A 52 10.10 13.90 9.01
CA HIS A 52 9.52 14.96 8.16
C HIS A 52 9.51 14.59 6.68
N LEU A 53 9.26 13.30 6.37
CA LEU A 53 8.89 12.87 5.04
C LEU A 53 7.51 13.44 4.68
N GLN A 54 7.24 13.68 3.40
CA GLN A 54 6.03 14.35 2.93
C GLN A 54 5.19 13.39 2.09
N GLU A 55 4.22 12.72 2.72
CA GLU A 55 3.40 11.69 2.08
C GLU A 55 4.25 10.67 1.28
N PRO A 56 5.24 10.02 1.95
CA PRO A 56 6.14 9.09 1.25
C PRO A 56 5.37 7.89 0.70
N TRP A 57 5.84 7.33 -0.42
CA TRP A 57 5.09 6.27 -1.08
C TRP A 57 5.87 4.95 -1.23
N GLU A 58 7.12 4.98 -1.64
CA GLU A 58 7.96 3.79 -1.83
C GLU A 58 9.37 3.97 -1.25
N ILE A 59 9.94 2.88 -0.71
CA ILE A 59 11.32 2.80 -0.25
C ILE A 59 12.11 1.89 -1.19
N ALA A 60 13.21 2.39 -1.72
CA ALA A 60 14.21 1.57 -2.38
C ALA A 60 15.56 1.71 -1.68
N LEU A 61 16.37 0.66 -1.67
CA LEU A 61 17.72 0.67 -1.12
C LEU A 61 18.75 0.38 -2.22
N VAL A 62 19.65 1.31 -2.45
CA VAL A 62 20.76 1.13 -3.38
C VAL A 62 22.09 1.35 -2.63
N GLY A 63 22.87 0.29 -2.50
CA GLY A 63 24.05 0.30 -1.63
C GLY A 63 23.66 0.59 -0.18
N ASN A 64 24.15 1.70 0.38
CA ASN A 64 23.85 2.14 1.74
C ASN A 64 22.93 3.38 1.78
N THR A 65 22.16 3.62 0.73
CA THR A 65 21.30 4.80 0.62
C THR A 65 19.87 4.38 0.30
N PHE A 66 18.94 4.82 1.14
CA PHE A 66 17.52 4.76 0.85
C PHE A 66 17.13 5.88 -0.10
N TYR A 67 16.29 5.54 -1.05
CA TYR A 67 15.59 6.45 -1.93
C TYR A 67 14.10 6.31 -1.64
N ILE A 68 13.45 7.41 -1.31
CA ILE A 68 12.05 7.43 -0.90
C ILE A 68 11.30 8.40 -1.81
N SER A 69 10.32 7.91 -2.56
CA SER A 69 9.45 8.77 -3.33
C SER A 69 8.45 9.48 -2.42
N GLU A 70 8.17 10.74 -2.71
CA GLU A 70 7.14 11.55 -2.06
C GLU A 70 6.11 11.99 -3.09
N ARG A 71 4.83 11.88 -2.76
CA ARG A 71 3.71 12.15 -3.68
C ARG A 71 3.71 13.57 -4.27
N ASN A 72 4.34 14.52 -3.59
CA ASN A 72 4.53 15.89 -4.07
C ASN A 72 5.50 16.02 -5.26
N GLY A 73 6.15 14.93 -5.68
CA GLY A 73 7.10 14.91 -6.78
C GLY A 73 8.55 15.08 -6.36
N SER A 74 8.88 14.71 -5.14
CA SER A 74 10.27 14.71 -4.65
C SER A 74 10.77 13.28 -4.41
N ILE A 75 12.08 13.11 -4.43
CA ILE A 75 12.77 11.91 -3.95
C ILE A 75 13.68 12.32 -2.80
N VAL A 76 13.49 11.67 -1.66
CA VAL A 76 14.36 11.85 -0.49
C VAL A 76 15.40 10.74 -0.49
N THR A 77 16.67 11.11 -0.32
CA THR A 77 17.76 10.16 -0.06
C THR A 77 18.16 10.21 1.40
N VAL A 78 18.32 9.03 2.01
CA VAL A 78 18.71 8.87 3.41
C VAL A 78 19.81 7.82 3.50
N THR A 79 20.93 8.12 4.16
CA THR A 79 21.93 7.09 4.46
C THR A 79 21.39 6.09 5.49
N MET A 80 21.83 4.84 5.46
CA MET A 80 21.32 3.79 6.37
C MET A 80 21.43 4.16 7.85
N ASN A 81 22.47 4.93 8.23
CA ASN A 81 22.67 5.43 9.59
C ASN A 81 21.89 6.71 9.92
N GLY A 82 21.21 7.30 8.93
CA GLY A 82 20.41 8.52 9.11
C GLY A 82 21.22 9.83 9.18
N ASP A 83 22.53 9.80 9.01
CA ASP A 83 23.39 10.99 9.15
C ASP A 83 23.16 12.04 8.06
N VAL A 84 22.71 11.60 6.88
CA VAL A 84 22.43 12.49 5.74
C VAL A 84 21.03 12.23 5.22
N GLN A 85 20.24 13.29 5.16
CA GLN A 85 18.93 13.30 4.52
C GLN A 85 18.88 14.48 3.54
N THR A 86 18.61 14.20 2.26
CA THR A 86 18.43 15.23 1.23
C THR A 86 17.13 15.01 0.48
N ARG A 87 16.51 16.08 -0.01
CA ARG A 87 15.28 16.03 -0.82
C ARG A 87 15.54 16.74 -2.13
N LYS A 88 15.31 16.06 -3.26
CA LYS A 88 15.44 16.60 -4.60
C LYS A 88 14.10 16.52 -5.34
N PRO A 89 13.64 17.61 -5.96
CA PRO A 89 12.44 17.57 -6.80
C PRO A 89 12.69 16.76 -8.07
N VAL A 90 11.64 16.15 -8.60
CA VAL A 90 11.63 15.54 -9.94
C VAL A 90 10.95 16.49 -10.90
N ARG A 91 11.60 16.83 -12.01
CA ARG A 91 11.07 17.62 -13.10
C ARG A 91 10.41 16.68 -14.10
N PHE A 92 9.10 16.60 -14.02
CA PHE A 92 8.29 15.80 -14.93
C PHE A 92 7.88 16.61 -16.17
N GLU A 93 7.67 15.93 -17.29
CA GLU A 93 7.12 16.54 -18.52
C GLU A 93 5.65 16.96 -18.36
N LYS A 94 4.88 16.17 -17.55
CA LYS A 94 3.49 16.47 -17.24
C LYS A 94 3.35 16.91 -15.79
N ASP A 95 2.47 17.89 -15.56
CA ASP A 95 2.14 18.33 -14.20
C ASP A 95 1.49 17.18 -13.40
N LEU A 96 1.97 16.97 -12.18
CA LEU A 96 1.43 15.95 -11.30
C LEU A 96 -0.05 16.21 -10.98
N SER A 97 -0.82 15.15 -10.95
CA SER A 97 -2.18 15.21 -10.43
C SER A 97 -2.17 15.36 -8.91
N HIS A 98 -3.03 16.24 -8.38
CA HIS A 98 -3.19 16.48 -6.94
C HIS A 98 -4.42 15.77 -6.35
N GLN A 99 -4.92 14.71 -7.00
CA GLN A 99 -5.99 13.90 -6.44
C GLN A 99 -5.53 13.13 -5.18
N PRO A 100 -6.46 12.66 -4.32
CA PRO A 100 -6.12 12.10 -3.01
C PRO A 100 -5.13 10.93 -2.97
N GLU A 101 -4.99 10.19 -4.07
CA GLU A 101 -4.06 9.04 -4.16
C GLU A 101 -3.02 9.22 -5.29
N ALA A 102 -3.02 10.38 -5.94
CA ALA A 102 -2.17 10.70 -7.07
C ALA A 102 -0.83 11.32 -6.65
N GLY A 103 0.04 11.57 -7.62
CA GLY A 103 1.36 12.16 -7.43
C GLY A 103 2.47 11.28 -7.99
N LEU A 104 3.70 11.47 -7.53
CA LEU A 104 4.80 10.53 -7.72
C LEU A 104 4.56 9.34 -6.78
N LEU A 105 4.48 8.15 -7.32
CA LEU A 105 4.19 6.92 -6.59
C LEU A 105 5.42 6.01 -6.58
N GLY A 106 5.47 5.00 -7.43
CA GLY A 106 6.54 4.03 -7.47
C GLY A 106 7.86 4.56 -8.04
N ILE A 107 8.96 4.04 -7.52
CA ILE A 107 10.32 4.23 -8.06
C ILE A 107 11.05 2.89 -8.02
N ALA A 108 11.79 2.55 -9.09
CA ALA A 108 12.59 1.35 -9.13
C ALA A 108 13.98 1.63 -9.71
N PHE A 109 14.98 0.92 -9.22
CA PHE A 109 16.38 1.18 -9.54
C PHE A 109 16.99 -0.05 -10.24
N PRO A 110 17.44 0.08 -11.49
CA PRO A 110 18.16 -1.00 -12.17
C PRO A 110 19.54 -1.21 -11.52
N SER A 111 20.11 -2.38 -11.73
CA SER A 111 21.39 -2.77 -11.11
C SER A 111 22.57 -1.87 -11.49
N ASP A 112 22.49 -1.21 -12.63
CA ASP A 112 23.51 -0.27 -13.15
C ASP A 112 23.25 1.21 -12.73
N PHE A 113 22.28 1.45 -11.84
CA PHE A 113 21.93 2.81 -11.41
C PHE A 113 23.10 3.61 -10.87
N GLN A 114 24.01 2.98 -10.13
CA GLN A 114 25.17 3.69 -9.58
C GLN A 114 26.07 4.31 -10.66
N GLU A 115 26.09 3.72 -11.85
CA GLU A 115 26.85 4.18 -13.00
C GLU A 115 26.03 5.14 -13.88
N THR A 116 24.78 4.75 -14.22
CA THR A 116 23.93 5.48 -15.14
C THR A 116 23.21 6.66 -14.54
N LYS A 117 22.95 6.61 -13.21
CA LYS A 117 22.08 7.53 -12.47
C LYS A 117 20.65 7.58 -13.00
N THR A 118 20.21 6.51 -13.70
CA THR A 118 18.87 6.41 -14.29
C THR A 118 18.02 5.42 -13.50
N ALA A 119 16.85 5.83 -13.12
CA ALA A 119 15.85 5.04 -12.40
C ALA A 119 14.50 5.08 -13.13
N PHE A 120 13.56 4.27 -12.69
CA PHE A 120 12.18 4.25 -13.16
C PHE A 120 11.28 4.98 -12.19
N ALA A 121 10.25 5.66 -12.70
CA ALA A 121 9.24 6.32 -11.89
C ALA A 121 7.84 6.10 -12.48
N TYR A 122 6.87 5.98 -11.59
CA TYR A 122 5.45 5.94 -11.91
C TYR A 122 4.77 7.15 -11.28
N TYR A 123 4.05 7.91 -12.09
CA TYR A 123 3.32 9.06 -11.58
C TYR A 123 1.97 9.28 -12.26
N SER A 124 1.10 9.99 -11.55
CA SER A 124 -0.24 10.37 -12.02
C SER A 124 -0.27 11.80 -12.49
N TYR A 125 -0.95 12.05 -13.60
CA TYR A 125 -1.14 13.39 -14.18
C TYR A 125 -2.56 13.60 -14.69
N GLN A 126 -2.91 14.82 -15.01
CA GLN A 126 -4.19 15.18 -15.59
C GLN A 126 -3.99 15.89 -16.94
N GLU A 127 -4.78 15.50 -17.93
CA GLU A 127 -4.75 16.12 -19.25
C GLU A 127 -6.16 16.21 -19.82
N ASN A 128 -6.57 17.40 -20.28
CA ASN A 128 -7.90 17.67 -20.83
C ASN A 128 -9.07 17.20 -19.93
N GLY A 129 -8.89 17.29 -18.61
CA GLY A 129 -9.89 16.88 -17.62
C GLY A 129 -9.93 15.37 -17.31
N ALA A 130 -9.18 14.55 -18.03
CA ALA A 130 -9.02 13.12 -17.77
C ALA A 130 -7.77 12.84 -16.92
N PHE A 131 -7.84 11.78 -16.10
CA PHE A 131 -6.74 11.33 -15.27
C PHE A 131 -6.00 10.19 -15.96
N PHE A 132 -4.68 10.26 -15.89
CA PHE A 132 -3.79 9.26 -16.48
C PHE A 132 -2.62 8.99 -15.55
N GLN A 133 -1.93 7.87 -15.81
CA GLN A 133 -0.66 7.54 -15.21
C GLN A 133 0.34 7.21 -16.31
N ARG A 134 1.62 7.32 -15.98
CA ARG A 134 2.70 6.93 -16.88
C ARG A 134 3.90 6.36 -16.13
N VAL A 135 4.63 5.51 -16.84
CA VAL A 135 5.92 4.97 -16.43
C VAL A 135 7.00 5.64 -17.25
N VAL A 136 8.00 6.17 -16.59
CA VAL A 136 9.08 6.94 -17.22
C VAL A 136 10.45 6.52 -16.67
N THR A 137 11.50 6.86 -17.39
CA THR A 137 12.85 6.92 -16.82
C THR A 137 13.11 8.32 -16.30
N ILE A 138 13.78 8.38 -15.15
CA ILE A 138 14.25 9.62 -14.53
C ILE A 138 15.74 9.53 -14.31
N LYS A 139 16.45 10.65 -14.44
CA LYS A 139 17.90 10.71 -14.23
C LYS A 139 18.24 11.65 -13.08
N GLU A 140 19.10 11.18 -12.16
CA GLU A 140 19.59 11.99 -11.05
C GLU A 140 20.62 13.02 -11.52
N SER A 141 20.43 14.26 -11.10
CA SER A 141 21.35 15.40 -11.24
C SER A 141 21.78 15.89 -9.85
N HIS A 142 22.62 16.94 -9.83
CA HIS A 142 23.15 17.47 -8.58
C HIS A 142 22.03 17.95 -7.63
N ASP A 143 21.02 18.65 -8.14
CA ASP A 143 19.98 19.33 -7.35
C ASP A 143 18.54 18.87 -7.65
N HIS A 144 18.34 18.02 -8.65
CA HIS A 144 17.01 17.52 -9.07
C HIS A 144 17.13 16.18 -9.77
N TRP A 145 15.97 15.56 -10.02
CA TRP A 145 15.78 14.48 -10.99
C TRP A 145 15.07 15.04 -12.21
N GLU A 146 15.29 14.47 -13.37
CA GLU A 146 14.65 14.90 -14.63
C GLU A 146 14.09 13.68 -15.37
N GLU A 147 12.84 13.79 -15.84
CA GLU A 147 12.26 12.82 -16.76
C GLU A 147 13.04 12.79 -18.07
N THR A 148 13.44 11.60 -18.51
CA THR A 148 14.31 11.46 -19.70
C THR A 148 13.65 10.71 -20.85
N SER A 149 12.80 9.73 -20.55
CA SER A 149 12.01 9.04 -21.58
C SER A 149 10.72 8.45 -21.01
N VAL A 150 9.77 8.22 -21.88
CA VAL A 150 8.48 7.61 -21.57
C VAL A 150 8.52 6.14 -21.96
N LEU A 151 8.25 5.24 -21.03
CA LEU A 151 8.15 3.81 -21.28
C LEU A 151 6.70 3.39 -21.57
N LEU A 152 5.75 3.92 -20.80
CA LEU A 152 4.33 3.67 -21.00
C LEU A 152 3.54 4.91 -20.60
N ASP A 153 2.61 5.34 -21.45
CA ASP A 153 1.79 6.52 -21.24
C ASP A 153 0.29 6.20 -21.33
N LYS A 154 -0.53 7.14 -20.88
CA LYS A 154 -2.00 7.06 -20.98
C LYS A 154 -2.59 5.80 -20.29
N ILE A 155 -1.95 5.28 -19.26
CA ILE A 155 -2.59 4.30 -18.39
C ILE A 155 -3.83 4.98 -17.78
N PRO A 156 -5.04 4.39 -17.88
CA PRO A 156 -6.24 5.01 -17.35
C PRO A 156 -6.10 5.26 -15.84
N GLY A 157 -6.37 6.49 -15.41
CA GLY A 157 -6.36 6.92 -14.02
C GLY A 157 -7.75 7.34 -13.56
N GLY A 158 -7.91 7.44 -12.26
CA GLY A 158 -9.12 7.93 -11.61
C GLY A 158 -8.81 8.89 -10.48
N ARG A 159 -9.84 9.26 -9.73
CA ARG A 159 -9.67 10.02 -8.49
C ARG A 159 -9.04 9.16 -7.40
N TYR A 160 -9.27 7.84 -7.46
CA TYR A 160 -8.78 6.82 -6.55
C TYR A 160 -8.30 5.60 -7.35
N HIS A 161 -7.65 4.67 -6.69
CA HIS A 161 -7.20 3.39 -7.23
C HIS A 161 -6.17 3.58 -8.34
N GLN A 162 -5.02 4.12 -7.95
CA GLN A 162 -3.93 4.38 -8.91
C GLN A 162 -3.03 3.14 -9.13
N GLY A 163 -3.09 2.12 -8.24
CA GLY A 163 -2.03 1.12 -8.18
C GLY A 163 -0.72 1.77 -7.78
N GLY A 164 0.24 1.81 -8.68
CA GLY A 164 1.43 2.67 -8.57
C GLY A 164 2.71 1.98 -8.13
N ARG A 165 2.68 0.70 -7.72
CA ARG A 165 3.89 -0.05 -7.39
C ARG A 165 4.63 -0.42 -8.66
N ILE A 166 5.94 -0.18 -8.69
CA ILE A 166 6.82 -0.66 -9.74
C ILE A 166 8.01 -1.40 -9.14
N GLU A 167 8.29 -2.59 -9.66
CA GLU A 167 9.37 -3.45 -9.17
C GLU A 167 10.08 -4.13 -10.33
N ILE A 168 11.40 -4.31 -10.21
CA ILE A 168 12.16 -5.11 -11.16
C ILE A 168 12.17 -6.55 -10.66
N GLY A 169 11.54 -7.45 -11.42
CA GLY A 169 11.48 -8.86 -11.10
C GLY A 169 12.83 -9.60 -11.25
N PRO A 170 12.92 -10.82 -10.70
CA PRO A 170 14.11 -11.66 -10.85
C PRO A 170 14.42 -12.01 -12.33
N ASP A 171 13.45 -11.89 -13.22
CA ASP A 171 13.55 -12.03 -14.66
C ASP A 171 14.06 -10.77 -15.39
N GLN A 172 14.45 -9.74 -14.63
CA GLN A 172 14.91 -8.44 -15.14
C GLN A 172 13.86 -7.73 -16.01
N LYS A 173 12.58 -7.89 -15.67
CA LYS A 173 11.48 -7.13 -16.25
C LYS A 173 10.91 -6.16 -15.22
N LEU A 174 10.36 -5.06 -15.71
CA LEU A 174 9.64 -4.09 -14.88
C LEU A 174 8.19 -4.52 -14.75
N TYR A 175 7.75 -4.76 -13.52
CA TYR A 175 6.36 -5.02 -13.17
C TYR A 175 5.71 -3.76 -12.63
N VAL A 176 4.47 -3.50 -13.05
CA VAL A 176 3.76 -2.27 -12.74
C VAL A 176 2.33 -2.61 -12.31
N THR A 177 1.92 -2.15 -11.15
CA THR A 177 0.53 -2.30 -10.71
C THR A 177 -0.31 -1.11 -11.15
N THR A 178 -1.50 -1.37 -11.67
CA THR A 178 -2.48 -0.34 -12.03
C THR A 178 -3.81 -0.60 -11.33
N GLY A 179 -4.44 0.45 -10.83
CA GLY A 179 -5.79 0.34 -10.27
C GLY A 179 -6.88 0.36 -11.35
N ASP A 180 -8.09 0.05 -10.96
CA ASP A 180 -9.27 0.05 -11.85
C ASP A 180 -9.74 1.47 -12.28
N ALA A 181 -9.01 2.52 -11.89
CA ALA A 181 -9.34 3.92 -12.17
C ALA A 181 -10.75 4.33 -11.67
N ALA A 182 -11.27 3.65 -10.62
CA ALA A 182 -12.65 3.76 -10.13
C ALA A 182 -13.71 3.42 -11.19
N LYS A 183 -13.35 2.55 -12.15
CA LYS A 183 -14.20 1.96 -13.19
C LYS A 183 -14.01 0.45 -13.19
N PRO A 184 -14.69 -0.26 -12.28
CA PRO A 184 -14.43 -1.69 -12.01
C PRO A 184 -14.48 -2.59 -13.23
N GLU A 185 -15.32 -2.27 -14.21
CA GLU A 185 -15.46 -3.01 -15.47
C GLU A 185 -14.18 -3.10 -16.27
N LEU A 186 -13.33 -2.05 -16.22
CA LEU A 186 -12.05 -2.02 -16.95
C LEU A 186 -11.07 -3.11 -16.50
N SER A 187 -11.23 -3.63 -15.28
CA SER A 187 -10.36 -4.69 -14.76
C SER A 187 -10.51 -5.99 -15.53
N GLN A 188 -11.68 -6.25 -16.13
CA GLN A 188 -11.94 -7.45 -16.93
C GLN A 188 -11.67 -7.25 -18.43
N GLU A 189 -11.44 -6.02 -18.88
CA GLU A 189 -11.14 -5.70 -20.29
C GLU A 189 -9.65 -5.83 -20.56
N LEU A 190 -9.23 -6.76 -21.42
CA LEU A 190 -7.81 -6.97 -21.76
C LEU A 190 -7.21 -5.84 -22.61
N ASP A 191 -8.04 -5.06 -23.28
CA ASP A 191 -7.62 -3.88 -24.07
C ASP A 191 -7.32 -2.67 -23.19
N SER A 192 -7.77 -2.70 -21.91
CA SER A 192 -7.53 -1.67 -20.92
C SER A 192 -6.31 -1.99 -20.07
N LEU A 193 -5.51 -0.98 -19.75
CA LEU A 193 -4.40 -1.09 -18.80
C LEU A 193 -4.82 -0.82 -17.35
N ALA A 194 -6.09 -0.54 -17.07
CA ALA A 194 -6.61 -0.34 -15.72
C ALA A 194 -6.94 -1.67 -15.04
N GLY A 195 -6.67 -1.80 -13.74
CA GLY A 195 -6.94 -3.00 -12.96
C GLY A 195 -6.08 -4.20 -13.38
N LYS A 196 -4.78 -3.98 -13.55
CA LYS A 196 -3.81 -4.94 -14.08
C LYS A 196 -2.53 -4.98 -13.25
N ILE A 197 -1.81 -6.09 -13.39
CA ILE A 197 -0.35 -6.08 -13.22
C ILE A 197 0.22 -6.14 -14.64
N LEU A 198 1.03 -5.16 -15.00
CA LEU A 198 1.70 -5.03 -16.28
C LEU A 198 3.13 -5.53 -16.16
N ARG A 199 3.71 -6.01 -17.27
CA ARG A 199 5.11 -6.46 -17.35
C ARG A 199 5.72 -5.96 -18.64
N MET A 200 6.91 -5.34 -18.55
CA MET A 200 7.63 -4.78 -19.68
C MET A 200 9.14 -4.99 -19.55
N ASN A 201 9.85 -4.93 -20.66
CA ASN A 201 11.30 -4.83 -20.66
C ASN A 201 11.75 -3.49 -20.06
N LEU A 202 12.99 -3.39 -19.56
CA LEU A 202 13.49 -2.15 -18.97
C LEU A 202 13.62 -0.99 -19.97
N ASP A 203 13.57 -1.28 -21.26
CA ASP A 203 13.52 -0.28 -22.34
C ASP A 203 12.09 0.13 -22.73
N GLY A 204 11.07 -0.41 -22.05
CA GLY A 204 9.66 -0.15 -22.30
C GLY A 204 9.02 -1.03 -23.38
N SER A 205 9.76 -1.89 -24.06
CA SER A 205 9.19 -2.82 -25.04
C SER A 205 8.41 -3.94 -24.35
N ILE A 206 7.49 -4.56 -25.10
CA ILE A 206 6.70 -5.69 -24.61
C ILE A 206 7.57 -6.96 -24.66
N PRO A 207 7.68 -7.74 -23.58
CA PRO A 207 8.36 -9.03 -23.60
C PRO A 207 7.65 -10.04 -24.50
N ASP A 208 8.41 -10.79 -25.29
CA ASP A 208 7.89 -11.81 -26.23
C ASP A 208 7.11 -12.93 -25.52
N ASP A 209 7.40 -13.16 -24.23
CA ASP A 209 6.80 -14.18 -23.39
C ASP A 209 5.65 -13.66 -22.51
N ASN A 210 5.12 -12.47 -22.78
CA ASN A 210 3.91 -11.98 -22.12
C ASN A 210 2.69 -12.83 -22.53
N PRO A 211 1.76 -13.10 -21.56
CA PRO A 211 0.70 -14.10 -21.77
C PRO A 211 -0.34 -13.73 -22.83
N PHE A 212 -0.46 -12.44 -23.18
CA PHE A 212 -1.46 -11.94 -24.13
C PHE A 212 -0.82 -11.35 -25.40
N GLY A 213 0.32 -11.89 -25.83
CA GLY A 213 1.01 -11.47 -27.04
C GLY A 213 1.55 -10.04 -26.96
N GLU A 214 1.20 -9.18 -27.92
CA GLU A 214 1.64 -7.78 -27.96
C GLU A 214 0.91 -6.90 -26.95
N SER A 215 0.83 -7.35 -25.68
CA SER A 215 0.20 -6.64 -24.59
C SER A 215 1.13 -6.56 -23.36
N TYR A 216 1.10 -5.43 -22.67
CA TYR A 216 1.76 -5.28 -21.38
C TYR A 216 1.11 -6.07 -20.25
N VAL A 217 -0.14 -6.54 -20.43
CA VAL A 217 -0.91 -7.22 -19.39
C VAL A 217 -0.25 -8.54 -19.00
N TYR A 218 0.14 -8.68 -17.72
CA TYR A 218 0.65 -9.90 -17.13
C TYR A 218 -0.46 -10.67 -16.40
N SER A 219 -1.29 -9.96 -15.61
CA SER A 219 -2.50 -10.47 -14.98
C SER A 219 -3.58 -9.39 -14.97
N TYR A 220 -4.84 -9.78 -14.77
CA TYR A 220 -5.98 -8.87 -14.84
C TYR A 220 -7.06 -9.20 -13.80
N GLY A 221 -8.10 -8.38 -13.74
CA GLY A 221 -9.14 -8.54 -12.74
C GLY A 221 -8.72 -8.04 -11.36
N HIS A 222 -7.90 -6.98 -11.32
CA HIS A 222 -7.43 -6.33 -10.11
C HIS A 222 -8.22 -5.05 -9.81
N ARG A 223 -8.39 -4.72 -8.53
CA ARG A 223 -9.01 -3.47 -8.10
C ARG A 223 -7.98 -2.36 -7.87
N ASN A 224 -7.07 -2.57 -6.92
CA ASN A 224 -6.05 -1.58 -6.56
C ASN A 224 -4.84 -2.25 -5.89
N PRO A 225 -4.03 -2.99 -6.62
CA PRO A 225 -2.83 -3.62 -6.08
C PRO A 225 -1.75 -2.58 -5.80
N GLN A 226 -1.11 -2.64 -4.60
CA GLN A 226 -0.13 -1.64 -4.16
C GLN A 226 1.18 -2.23 -3.62
N GLY A 227 1.31 -3.55 -3.53
CA GLY A 227 2.55 -4.21 -3.15
C GLY A 227 2.87 -5.35 -4.10
N LEU A 228 4.15 -5.55 -4.39
CA LEU A 228 4.69 -6.66 -5.16
C LEU A 228 5.92 -7.22 -4.43
N ALA A 229 6.03 -8.53 -4.34
CA ALA A 229 7.25 -9.18 -3.89
C ALA A 229 7.34 -10.61 -4.43
N TRP A 230 8.56 -11.10 -4.61
CA TRP A 230 8.85 -12.48 -5.02
C TRP A 230 9.39 -13.27 -3.84
N ASN A 231 8.93 -14.52 -3.70
CA ASN A 231 9.53 -15.46 -2.77
C ASN A 231 10.86 -16.04 -3.32
N SER A 232 11.49 -16.93 -2.53
CA SER A 232 12.74 -17.58 -2.93
C SER A 232 12.63 -18.47 -4.19
N ASP A 233 11.41 -18.89 -4.53
CA ASP A 233 11.14 -19.72 -5.71
C ASP A 233 10.75 -18.85 -6.94
N HIS A 234 10.93 -17.54 -6.83
CA HIS A 234 10.58 -16.54 -7.84
C HIS A 234 9.07 -16.48 -8.15
N GLU A 235 8.22 -16.89 -7.20
CA GLU A 235 6.79 -16.74 -7.31
C GLU A 235 6.38 -15.34 -6.85
N LEU A 236 5.62 -14.65 -7.69
CA LEU A 236 5.16 -13.28 -7.45
C LEU A 236 3.92 -13.28 -6.56
N TYR A 237 3.92 -12.39 -5.58
CA TYR A 237 2.77 -12.09 -4.75
C TYR A 237 2.45 -10.59 -4.80
N ALA A 238 1.17 -10.26 -4.68
CA ALA A 238 0.69 -8.89 -4.62
C ALA A 238 -0.25 -8.70 -3.44
N THR A 239 -0.19 -7.51 -2.84
CA THR A 239 -1.21 -7.02 -1.91
C THR A 239 -2.22 -6.18 -2.66
N GLU A 240 -3.49 -6.29 -2.34
CA GLU A 240 -4.57 -5.61 -3.04
C GLU A 240 -5.66 -5.10 -2.09
N HIS A 241 -6.08 -3.85 -2.29
CA HIS A 241 -7.20 -3.26 -1.54
C HIS A 241 -8.54 -3.82 -2.00
N GLY A 242 -9.33 -4.35 -1.08
CA GLY A 242 -10.73 -4.64 -1.27
C GLY A 242 -11.62 -3.37 -1.32
N SER A 243 -12.91 -3.53 -1.54
CA SER A 243 -13.83 -2.39 -1.68
C SER A 243 -14.10 -1.66 -0.36
N ASN A 244 -14.52 -2.39 0.68
CA ASN A 244 -14.70 -1.89 2.05
C ASN A 244 -14.04 -2.83 3.05
N ALA A 245 -13.85 -4.07 2.65
CA ALA A 245 -13.28 -5.19 3.36
C ALA A 245 -12.73 -6.15 2.31
N TYR A 246 -12.28 -7.33 2.73
CA TYR A 246 -11.72 -8.35 1.84
C TYR A 246 -10.50 -7.84 1.07
N ASP A 247 -9.62 -7.14 1.78
CA ASP A 247 -8.28 -6.88 1.24
C ASP A 247 -7.55 -8.20 1.04
N GLU A 248 -6.74 -8.32 0.00
CA GLU A 248 -6.25 -9.60 -0.49
C GLU A 248 -4.72 -9.67 -0.55
N ILE A 249 -4.21 -10.88 -0.37
CA ILE A 249 -2.88 -11.28 -0.83
C ILE A 249 -3.09 -12.30 -1.94
N ASN A 250 -2.60 -11.98 -3.12
CA ASN A 250 -2.73 -12.77 -4.33
C ASN A 250 -1.37 -13.36 -4.73
N LYS A 251 -1.31 -14.67 -5.03
CA LYS A 251 -0.20 -15.28 -5.75
C LYS A 251 -0.40 -15.06 -7.23
N ILE A 252 0.47 -14.29 -7.86
CA ILE A 252 0.29 -13.79 -9.21
C ILE A 252 0.93 -14.73 -10.23
N GLU A 253 0.13 -15.18 -11.18
CA GLU A 253 0.53 -16.02 -12.29
C GLU A 253 0.20 -15.36 -13.64
N ALA A 254 1.05 -15.58 -14.63
CA ALA A 254 0.86 -15.04 -15.98
C ALA A 254 -0.50 -15.45 -16.56
N GLY A 255 -1.22 -14.49 -17.12
CA GLY A 255 -2.50 -14.70 -17.81
C GLY A 255 -3.71 -14.96 -16.92
N LYS A 256 -3.54 -14.96 -15.59
CA LYS A 256 -4.66 -15.23 -14.66
C LYS A 256 -5.55 -14.01 -14.46
N ASN A 257 -6.84 -14.31 -14.25
CA ASN A 257 -7.89 -13.36 -13.85
C ASN A 257 -8.11 -13.45 -12.35
N TYR A 258 -7.94 -12.34 -11.61
CA TYR A 258 -8.11 -12.25 -10.15
C TYR A 258 -9.52 -11.80 -9.72
N GLY A 259 -10.43 -11.69 -10.69
CA GLY A 259 -11.87 -11.73 -10.48
C GLY A 259 -12.55 -10.41 -10.19
N TRP A 260 -11.87 -9.36 -9.80
CA TRP A 260 -12.51 -8.05 -9.58
C TRP A 260 -13.17 -7.52 -10.87
N PRO A 261 -14.42 -7.02 -10.85
CA PRO A 261 -15.32 -6.87 -9.69
C PRO A 261 -16.29 -8.04 -9.48
N VAL A 262 -16.09 -9.18 -10.16
CA VAL A 262 -17.03 -10.31 -10.19
C VAL A 262 -16.97 -11.15 -8.91
N ILE A 263 -15.75 -11.36 -8.39
CA ILE A 263 -15.51 -12.09 -7.13
C ILE A 263 -14.56 -11.28 -6.22
N ARG A 264 -14.62 -11.58 -4.92
CA ARG A 264 -13.73 -11.08 -3.87
C ARG A 264 -13.66 -12.06 -2.70
N GLY A 265 -12.53 -12.11 -1.99
CA GLY A 265 -12.37 -12.95 -0.80
C GLY A 265 -12.65 -14.44 -1.09
N ASP A 266 -13.64 -15.02 -0.40
CA ASP A 266 -14.03 -16.43 -0.55
C ASP A 266 -14.92 -16.73 -1.77
N GLU A 267 -15.37 -15.72 -2.50
CA GLU A 267 -16.19 -15.93 -3.69
C GLU A 267 -15.37 -16.62 -4.79
N ALA A 268 -16.05 -17.44 -5.59
CA ALA A 268 -15.42 -18.19 -6.66
C ALA A 268 -16.23 -18.12 -7.96
N ALA A 269 -15.55 -17.98 -9.09
CA ALA A 269 -16.15 -18.07 -10.41
C ALA A 269 -15.20 -18.83 -11.35
N ASN A 270 -15.77 -19.43 -12.40
CA ASN A 270 -14.99 -20.23 -13.33
C ASN A 270 -13.95 -19.36 -14.07
N GLY A 271 -12.71 -19.80 -14.10
CA GLY A 271 -11.60 -19.11 -14.75
C GLY A 271 -11.03 -17.92 -13.96
N MET A 272 -11.48 -17.70 -12.74
CA MET A 272 -10.96 -16.67 -11.83
C MET A 272 -10.19 -17.30 -10.67
N ALA A 273 -9.07 -16.67 -10.29
CA ALA A 273 -8.22 -17.09 -9.18
C ALA A 273 -8.71 -16.46 -7.87
N SER A 274 -8.84 -17.27 -6.83
CA SER A 274 -9.12 -16.78 -5.48
C SER A 274 -7.82 -16.33 -4.81
N PRO A 275 -7.88 -15.35 -3.87
CA PRO A 275 -6.72 -14.93 -3.10
C PRO A 275 -6.15 -16.06 -2.25
N VAL A 276 -4.86 -16.00 -1.94
CA VAL A 276 -4.22 -16.95 -1.02
C VAL A 276 -4.57 -16.65 0.44
N LEU A 277 -4.87 -15.38 0.74
CA LEU A 277 -5.35 -14.87 2.02
C LEU A 277 -6.15 -13.60 1.80
N HIS A 278 -7.14 -13.33 2.65
CA HIS A 278 -7.87 -12.06 2.68
C HIS A 278 -8.25 -11.64 4.10
N SER A 279 -8.57 -10.36 4.27
CA SER A 279 -8.86 -9.75 5.59
C SER A 279 -10.25 -10.10 6.16
N GLY A 280 -11.07 -10.86 5.43
CA GLY A 280 -12.46 -11.09 5.80
C GLY A 280 -13.27 -9.78 5.80
N GLU A 281 -14.16 -9.62 6.78
CA GLU A 281 -14.98 -8.41 6.95
C GLU A 281 -14.19 -7.21 7.49
N GLY A 282 -12.94 -7.42 7.91
CA GLY A 282 -12.03 -6.37 8.30
C GLY A 282 -11.33 -5.70 7.12
N THR A 283 -10.45 -4.75 7.41
CA THR A 283 -9.61 -4.11 6.40
C THR A 283 -8.21 -3.84 6.96
N TRP A 284 -7.21 -4.14 6.14
CA TRP A 284 -5.81 -3.78 6.36
C TRP A 284 -5.46 -2.49 5.60
N ALA A 285 -6.09 -2.28 4.46
CA ALA A 285 -5.65 -1.37 3.40
C ALA A 285 -4.16 -1.63 3.10
N PRO A 286 -3.81 -2.80 2.55
CA PRO A 286 -2.43 -3.25 2.40
C PRO A 286 -1.74 -2.46 1.30
N SER A 287 -0.44 -2.16 1.49
CA SER A 287 0.36 -1.42 0.53
C SER A 287 1.66 -2.16 0.25
N GLY A 288 2.82 -1.51 0.34
CA GLY A 288 4.08 -2.14 0.00
C GLY A 288 4.33 -3.47 0.72
N MET A 289 5.05 -4.36 0.07
CA MET A 289 5.33 -5.71 0.53
C MET A 289 6.77 -6.10 0.21
N THR A 290 7.38 -6.87 1.09
CA THR A 290 8.72 -7.44 0.90
C THR A 290 8.74 -8.90 1.36
N TYR A 291 9.68 -9.70 0.83
CA TYR A 291 9.89 -11.08 1.24
C TYR A 291 11.24 -11.24 1.93
N PHE A 292 11.24 -11.90 3.08
CA PHE A 292 12.47 -12.20 3.79
C PHE A 292 12.33 -13.46 4.65
N ALA A 293 13.34 -14.31 4.62
CA ALA A 293 13.47 -15.50 5.48
C ALA A 293 12.23 -16.41 5.51
N GLY A 294 11.57 -16.61 4.36
CA GLY A 294 10.42 -17.50 4.23
C GLY A 294 9.05 -16.83 4.42
N TYR A 295 9.02 -15.55 4.76
CA TYR A 295 7.78 -14.81 5.05
C TYR A 295 7.65 -13.56 4.19
N PHE A 296 6.42 -13.16 3.94
CA PHE A 296 6.13 -11.83 3.40
C PHE A 296 5.80 -10.87 4.55
N TYR A 297 6.32 -9.67 4.45
CA TYR A 297 5.97 -8.55 5.34
C TYR A 297 5.28 -7.50 4.51
N PHE A 298 4.13 -7.02 4.96
CA PHE A 298 3.39 -6.00 4.23
C PHE A 298 2.90 -4.86 5.11
N ALA A 299 2.93 -3.68 4.54
CA ALA A 299 2.45 -2.46 5.15
C ALA A 299 0.92 -2.41 5.17
N SER A 300 0.34 -1.91 6.24
CA SER A 300 -1.10 -1.82 6.44
C SER A 300 -1.48 -0.41 6.85
N LEU A 301 -2.19 0.30 5.95
CA LEU A 301 -2.54 1.71 6.14
C LEU A 301 -3.68 1.90 7.15
N ARG A 302 -4.81 1.19 6.98
CA ARG A 302 -5.94 1.25 7.91
C ARG A 302 -5.76 0.32 9.10
N GLY A 303 -5.00 -0.75 8.93
CA GLY A 303 -4.62 -1.63 10.01
C GLY A 303 -3.49 -1.07 10.89
N GLU A 304 -2.90 0.08 10.53
CA GLU A 304 -1.86 0.81 11.28
C GLU A 304 -0.74 -0.10 11.81
N SER A 305 -0.23 -0.97 10.92
CA SER A 305 0.68 -2.06 11.31
C SER A 305 1.57 -2.51 10.16
N VAL A 306 2.64 -3.21 10.52
CA VAL A 306 3.30 -4.17 9.62
C VAL A 306 2.78 -5.55 9.96
N ARG A 307 2.40 -6.30 8.95
CA ARG A 307 1.91 -7.67 9.07
C ARG A 307 2.90 -8.64 8.45
N LYS A 308 2.99 -9.82 9.04
CA LYS A 308 3.80 -10.93 8.54
C LYS A 308 2.86 -12.02 8.04
N PHE A 309 3.06 -12.45 6.81
CA PHE A 309 2.30 -13.51 6.16
C PHE A 309 3.18 -14.74 5.94
N ASP A 310 2.71 -15.89 6.40
CA ASP A 310 3.29 -17.21 6.14
C ASP A 310 2.61 -17.82 4.90
N PRO A 311 3.31 -17.92 3.75
CA PRO A 311 2.72 -18.44 2.52
C PRO A 311 2.47 -19.94 2.55
N VAL A 312 3.14 -20.69 3.45
CA VAL A 312 2.99 -22.15 3.60
C VAL A 312 1.74 -22.48 4.42
N ASN A 313 1.60 -21.85 5.59
CA ASN A 313 0.47 -22.08 6.49
C ASN A 313 -0.74 -21.19 6.16
N LYS A 314 -0.59 -20.21 5.28
CA LYS A 314 -1.62 -19.22 4.90
C LYS A 314 -2.19 -18.47 6.10
N THR A 315 -1.32 -18.05 6.99
CA THR A 315 -1.66 -17.30 8.20
C THR A 315 -0.96 -15.95 8.21
N GLU A 316 -1.56 -14.97 8.87
CA GLU A 316 -0.96 -13.65 9.08
C GLU A 316 -1.01 -13.25 10.55
N GLU A 317 -0.03 -12.45 10.96
CA GLU A 317 0.05 -11.88 12.29
C GLU A 317 0.51 -10.42 12.24
N ILE A 318 0.09 -9.63 13.23
CA ILE A 318 0.62 -8.28 13.40
C ILE A 318 2.02 -8.39 13.99
N MET A 319 3.01 -7.88 13.27
CA MET A 319 4.39 -7.84 13.71
C MET A 319 4.76 -6.52 14.40
N VAL A 320 4.27 -5.41 13.86
CA VAL A 320 4.54 -4.06 14.37
C VAL A 320 3.24 -3.28 14.42
N SER A 321 2.99 -2.59 15.52
CA SER A 321 1.87 -1.66 15.74
C SER A 321 2.37 -0.38 16.40
N ASP A 322 1.46 0.53 16.71
CA ASP A 322 1.75 1.81 17.40
C ASP A 322 2.70 2.75 16.61
N VAL A 323 2.68 2.65 15.28
CA VAL A 323 3.42 3.52 14.35
C VAL A 323 2.48 4.35 13.46
N GLY A 324 1.17 4.15 13.61
CA GLY A 324 0.16 4.71 12.73
C GLY A 324 0.15 4.00 11.36
N ARG A 325 -0.26 4.72 10.35
CA ARG A 325 -0.41 4.22 8.97
C ARG A 325 0.95 3.89 8.38
N VAL A 326 1.14 2.64 7.96
CA VAL A 326 2.37 2.19 7.29
C VAL A 326 2.11 2.11 5.80
N ARG A 327 2.98 2.76 5.00
CA ARG A 327 2.85 2.82 3.53
C ARG A 327 3.68 1.76 2.84
N ASP A 328 4.91 1.56 3.30
CA ASP A 328 5.83 0.63 2.65
C ASP A 328 6.75 -0.04 3.66
N VAL A 329 7.26 -1.20 3.29
CA VAL A 329 8.17 -2.00 4.11
C VAL A 329 9.25 -2.62 3.22
N LEU A 330 10.49 -2.51 3.65
CA LEU A 330 11.67 -3.09 3.01
C LEU A 330 12.42 -3.96 4.01
N ALA A 331 12.68 -5.21 3.69
CA ALA A 331 13.47 -6.11 4.51
C ALA A 331 14.95 -6.09 4.10
N THR A 332 15.82 -6.17 5.08
CA THR A 332 17.26 -6.40 4.94
C THR A 332 17.69 -7.51 5.90
N ASN A 333 18.94 -7.94 5.81
CA ASN A 333 19.50 -8.90 6.77
C ASN A 333 19.56 -8.37 8.21
N GLU A 334 19.45 -7.05 8.41
CA GLU A 334 19.49 -6.41 9.72
C GLU A 334 18.10 -6.26 10.35
N GLY A 335 17.05 -6.15 9.52
CA GLY A 335 15.69 -5.93 9.97
C GLY A 335 14.80 -5.32 8.89
N LEU A 336 13.66 -4.80 9.34
CA LEU A 336 12.70 -4.11 8.48
C LEU A 336 12.90 -2.60 8.55
N TYR A 337 12.79 -1.95 7.41
CA TYR A 337 12.65 -0.50 7.29
C TYR A 337 11.22 -0.20 6.83
N ILE A 338 10.56 0.72 7.50
CA ILE A 338 9.18 1.12 7.16
C ILE A 338 9.09 2.62 6.99
N ILE A 339 8.19 3.07 6.11
CA ILE A 339 7.76 4.46 6.07
C ILE A 339 6.33 4.60 6.54
N THR A 340 6.10 5.59 7.41
CA THR A 340 4.75 5.97 7.83
C THR A 340 4.07 6.85 6.78
N ASN A 341 2.75 6.98 6.86
CA ASN A 341 1.94 7.84 5.99
C ASN A 341 0.79 8.46 6.78
N ASN A 342 1.15 9.10 7.88
CA ASN A 342 0.21 9.71 8.82
C ASN A 342 -0.25 11.10 8.35
N THR A 343 0.50 11.72 7.41
CA THR A 343 0.24 13.07 6.91
C THR A 343 -0.64 13.11 5.66
N ASP A 344 -1.13 11.96 5.15
CA ASP A 344 -1.96 11.84 3.94
C ASP A 344 -3.42 12.34 4.08
N GLY A 345 -3.75 13.00 5.21
CA GLY A 345 -5.09 13.49 5.52
C GLY A 345 -6.06 12.43 6.06
N ARG A 346 -5.61 11.17 6.21
CA ARG A 346 -6.38 10.04 6.75
C ARG A 346 -5.81 9.50 8.07
N GLY A 347 -4.60 9.92 8.43
CA GLY A 347 -3.91 9.54 9.65
C GLY A 347 -4.01 10.60 10.74
N THR A 348 -3.35 10.31 11.87
CA THR A 348 -3.17 11.26 12.97
C THR A 348 -1.69 11.56 13.12
N PRO A 349 -1.16 12.58 12.42
CA PRO A 349 0.27 12.84 12.38
C PRO A 349 0.81 13.31 13.73
N SER A 350 1.98 12.81 14.08
CA SER A 350 2.80 13.33 15.17
C SER A 350 3.65 14.53 14.68
N LYS A 351 4.35 15.19 15.61
CA LYS A 351 5.24 16.32 15.29
C LYS A 351 6.35 15.96 14.30
N HIS A 352 6.74 14.69 14.19
CA HIS A 352 7.91 14.23 13.43
C HIS A 352 7.56 13.39 12.20
N ASP A 353 6.25 13.19 11.93
CA ASP A 353 5.79 12.42 10.78
C ASP A 353 6.01 13.16 9.47
N ASP A 354 6.07 12.44 8.38
CA ASP A 354 6.21 10.98 8.32
C ASP A 354 7.67 10.56 8.53
N GLN A 355 7.88 9.29 8.86
CA GLN A 355 9.18 8.80 9.32
C GLN A 355 9.63 7.57 8.53
N LEU A 356 10.96 7.42 8.39
CA LEU A 356 11.62 6.15 8.10
C LEU A 356 12.05 5.53 9.43
N ILE A 357 11.59 4.33 9.72
CA ILE A 357 11.82 3.63 11.00
C ILE A 357 12.48 2.28 10.72
N PHE A 358 13.56 1.98 11.43
CA PHE A 358 14.18 0.66 11.46
C PHE A 358 13.61 -0.18 12.61
N ILE A 359 13.38 -1.47 12.33
CA ILE A 359 12.84 -2.46 13.26
C ILE A 359 13.69 -3.72 13.14
N PRO A 360 14.50 -4.06 14.16
CA PRO A 360 15.31 -5.26 14.11
C PRO A 360 14.43 -6.52 14.07
N LEU A 361 14.78 -7.48 13.22
CA LEU A 361 14.25 -8.83 13.25
C LEU A 361 15.09 -9.64 14.26
N THR A 362 14.46 -10.09 15.33
CA THR A 362 15.08 -10.91 16.38
C THR A 362 14.96 -12.38 16.06
#